data_10c52899a4f95af755b0a5e0d992a0d7
#
_entry.id   10c52899a4f95af755b0a5e0d992a0d7
#
_cell.length_a   1.000
_cell.length_b   1.000
_cell.length_c   1.000
_cell.angle_alpha   90.00
_cell.angle_beta   90.00
_cell.angle_gamma   90.00
#
_symmetry.space_group_name_H-M   'P 1'
#
loop_
_entity.id
_entity.type
_entity.pdbx_description
1 polymer ?
#
loop_
_entity_poly.entity_id
_entity_poly.type
_entity_poly.pdbx_seq_one_letter_code
_entity_poly.pdbx_strand_id
1 'polypeptide(L)'
;MNLFAHAARLEQENTPFAMAQIIESRGSTPRHQAQMLVMADGRILGTIGGGMIERLVIEEAVAAIAERKPRIFHGRMARNGEHAVGSDCGGAMSVYIDVYGLRPRLVLIGAGHVNRALAHAAAPLGFDIHVGDCFEGSLSPDRFPAGTHLQQADTISAVIEQLAIEPANFVIIATNHQDKEALDRLISRPLAYLGLLASKRKVQTFTQALRQQGVSQEQLQRLHAPIGYNIGAETPEEIAISILAELLQVKNGKAGGLMQDDVRLKRDQLVVMRGSGDIATGVALRLYHAGFKVVMLDLDKPTVIRRTVAFAQGMFDGETRVEGVRAKRVESVEQAFEQLDLGVIPLLVDPDCATLAELKPRYLVDAILAKQNLGTHREMAPITVALGPGFEAGR
;
A
#
# COMPACT_ATOMS: atom_id res chain seq x y z
N MET A 1 16.83 -12.76 -33.79
CA MET A 1 16.80 -13.01 -32.35
C MET A 1 15.34 -12.89 -31.89
N ASN A 2 14.79 -13.87 -31.18
CA ASN A 2 13.38 -13.82 -30.73
C ASN A 2 13.25 -12.89 -29.54
N LEU A 3 12.46 -11.81 -29.68
CA LEU A 3 12.25 -10.77 -28.67
C LEU A 3 11.70 -11.37 -27.35
N PHE A 4 10.71 -12.27 -27.46
CA PHE A 4 10.12 -12.93 -26.29
C PHE A 4 11.07 -13.90 -25.58
N ALA A 5 11.94 -14.60 -26.31
CA ALA A 5 12.95 -15.45 -25.68
C ALA A 5 13.99 -14.61 -24.90
N HIS A 6 14.29 -13.40 -25.39
CA HIS A 6 15.17 -12.48 -24.69
C HIS A 6 14.49 -11.89 -23.46
N ALA A 7 13.22 -11.47 -23.57
CA ALA A 7 12.42 -11.00 -22.45
C ALA A 7 12.31 -12.07 -21.36
N ALA A 8 12.01 -13.32 -21.73
CA ALA A 8 11.91 -14.43 -20.77
C ALA A 8 13.23 -14.66 -20.01
N ARG A 9 14.37 -14.54 -20.70
CA ARG A 9 15.68 -14.64 -20.04
C ARG A 9 15.91 -13.51 -19.05
N LEU A 10 15.67 -12.24 -19.45
CA LEU A 10 15.79 -11.09 -18.55
C LEU A 10 14.88 -11.21 -17.33
N GLU A 11 13.66 -11.71 -17.53
CA GLU A 11 12.71 -11.95 -16.43
C GLU A 11 13.22 -13.03 -15.47
N GLN A 12 13.77 -14.13 -15.98
CA GLN A 12 14.40 -15.17 -15.16
C GLN A 12 15.59 -14.64 -14.36
N GLU A 13 16.43 -13.83 -15.00
CA GLU A 13 17.60 -13.19 -14.39
C GLU A 13 17.23 -12.03 -13.45
N ASN A 14 15.94 -11.71 -13.31
CA ASN A 14 15.44 -10.53 -12.60
C ASN A 14 16.16 -9.22 -13.01
N THR A 15 16.46 -9.11 -14.30
CA THR A 15 17.11 -7.93 -14.88
C THR A 15 16.03 -6.96 -15.35
N PRO A 16 15.97 -5.72 -14.83
CA PRO A 16 14.96 -4.75 -15.19
C PRO A 16 14.94 -4.40 -16.67
N PHE A 17 13.76 -4.46 -17.29
CA PHE A 17 13.53 -4.02 -18.66
C PHE A 17 12.09 -3.53 -18.83
N ALA A 18 11.85 -2.76 -19.88
CA ALA A 18 10.51 -2.39 -20.33
C ALA A 18 10.19 -3.04 -21.68
N MET A 19 8.94 -3.44 -21.86
CA MET A 19 8.38 -3.82 -23.15
C MET A 19 7.48 -2.68 -23.65
N ALA A 20 7.91 -2.03 -24.75
CA ALA A 20 7.14 -0.99 -25.40
C ALA A 20 6.37 -1.59 -26.59
N GLN A 21 5.04 -1.47 -26.58
CA GLN A 21 4.16 -2.01 -27.60
C GLN A 21 3.25 -0.93 -28.18
N ILE A 22 3.15 -0.84 -29.49
CA ILE A 22 2.16 0.01 -30.15
C ILE A 22 0.78 -0.59 -29.90
N ILE A 23 -0.10 0.18 -29.25
CA ILE A 23 -1.49 -0.19 -28.96
C ILE A 23 -2.49 0.54 -29.86
N GLU A 24 -2.10 1.69 -30.42
CA GLU A 24 -2.90 2.45 -31.37
C GLU A 24 -1.98 3.20 -32.33
N SER A 25 -2.38 3.26 -33.60
CA SER A 25 -1.72 4.09 -34.63
C SER A 25 -2.72 4.63 -35.62
N ARG A 26 -2.58 5.91 -36.00
CA ARG A 26 -3.46 6.60 -36.96
C ARG A 26 -2.63 7.41 -37.96
N GLY A 27 -3.09 7.46 -39.18
CA GLY A 27 -2.43 8.22 -40.22
C GLY A 27 -1.08 7.62 -40.66
N SER A 28 -0.16 8.46 -41.12
CA SER A 28 1.16 8.04 -41.56
C SER A 28 2.10 7.84 -40.35
N THR A 29 2.25 6.61 -39.90
CA THR A 29 3.16 6.21 -38.83
C THR A 29 4.24 5.29 -39.39
N PRO A 30 5.46 5.24 -38.78
CA PRO A 30 6.53 4.36 -39.24
C PRO A 30 6.17 2.88 -39.15
N ARG A 31 5.36 2.50 -38.16
CA ARG A 31 4.78 1.15 -38.04
C ARG A 31 3.40 1.23 -37.35
N HIS A 32 2.52 0.27 -37.72
CA HIS A 32 1.19 0.16 -37.12
C HIS A 32 1.13 -0.86 -35.98
N GLN A 33 2.02 -1.86 -36.02
CA GLN A 33 2.17 -2.88 -34.97
C GLN A 33 3.66 -3.18 -34.81
N ALA A 34 4.17 -3.00 -33.64
CA ALA A 34 5.55 -3.37 -33.29
C ALA A 34 5.73 -3.42 -31.78
N GLN A 35 6.80 -4.10 -31.41
CA GLN A 35 7.25 -4.22 -30.02
C GLN A 35 8.76 -4.04 -29.99
N MET A 36 9.26 -3.45 -28.90
CA MET A 36 10.69 -3.43 -28.59
C MET A 36 10.90 -3.60 -27.07
N LEU A 37 12.02 -4.19 -26.72
CA LEU A 37 12.53 -4.19 -25.34
C LEU A 37 13.45 -3.00 -25.16
N VAL A 38 13.35 -2.36 -24.01
CA VAL A 38 14.24 -1.27 -23.58
C VAL A 38 14.84 -1.67 -22.24
N MET A 39 16.18 -1.65 -22.15
CA MET A 39 16.93 -1.92 -20.93
C MET A 39 17.08 -0.63 -20.11
N ALA A 40 17.41 -0.75 -18.84
CA ALA A 40 17.60 0.38 -17.94
C ALA A 40 18.68 1.38 -18.40
N ASP A 41 19.65 0.93 -19.19
CA ASP A 41 20.70 1.76 -19.81
C ASP A 41 20.30 2.37 -21.17
N GLY A 42 19.06 2.19 -21.61
CA GLY A 42 18.54 2.69 -22.87
C GLY A 42 18.88 1.83 -24.10
N ARG A 43 19.60 0.72 -23.95
CA ARG A 43 19.80 -0.24 -25.05
C ARG A 43 18.44 -0.86 -25.43
N ILE A 44 18.26 -1.12 -26.71
CA ILE A 44 17.00 -1.69 -27.24
C ILE A 44 17.24 -3.01 -27.95
N LEU A 45 16.18 -3.83 -27.99
CA LEU A 45 16.02 -4.97 -28.89
C LEU A 45 14.68 -4.85 -29.59
N GLY A 46 14.68 -4.88 -30.92
CA GLY A 46 13.50 -4.57 -31.74
C GLY A 46 13.40 -3.08 -32.04
N THR A 47 12.24 -2.64 -32.59
CA THR A 47 11.98 -1.24 -32.96
C THR A 47 10.49 -1.00 -33.13
N ILE A 48 10.00 0.16 -32.76
CA ILE A 48 8.63 0.63 -33.03
C ILE A 48 8.56 1.52 -34.26
N GLY A 49 9.67 1.66 -35.04
CA GLY A 49 9.69 2.36 -36.33
C GLY A 49 10.78 3.41 -36.48
N GLY A 50 11.58 3.64 -35.46
CA GLY A 50 12.70 4.59 -35.49
C GLY A 50 12.29 6.06 -35.34
N GLY A 51 13.26 6.94 -35.53
CA GLY A 51 13.06 8.39 -35.51
C GLY A 51 12.86 8.97 -34.10
N MET A 52 12.31 10.20 -34.04
CA MET A 52 12.14 10.94 -32.81
C MET A 52 11.15 10.26 -31.85
N ILE A 53 10.10 9.64 -32.37
CA ILE A 53 9.09 8.98 -31.54
C ILE A 53 9.68 7.79 -30.77
N GLU A 54 10.53 7.00 -31.42
CA GLU A 54 11.21 5.87 -30.76
C GLU A 54 12.15 6.35 -29.67
N ARG A 55 12.89 7.43 -29.92
CA ARG A 55 13.77 8.04 -28.91
C ARG A 55 13.01 8.47 -27.66
N LEU A 56 11.88 9.17 -27.83
CA LEU A 56 11.03 9.60 -26.72
C LEU A 56 10.43 8.41 -25.97
N VAL A 57 10.02 7.36 -26.67
CA VAL A 57 9.54 6.13 -26.03
C VAL A 57 10.64 5.42 -25.25
N ILE A 58 11.89 5.45 -25.71
CA ILE A 58 13.04 4.91 -24.97
C ILE A 58 13.26 5.71 -23.67
N GLU A 59 13.22 7.04 -23.74
CA GLU A 59 13.36 7.91 -22.57
C GLU A 59 12.25 7.64 -21.54
N GLU A 60 10.99 7.52 -21.98
CA GLU A 60 9.86 7.16 -21.11
C GLU A 60 9.96 5.74 -20.55
N ALA A 61 10.49 4.78 -21.32
CA ALA A 61 10.68 3.41 -20.86
C ALA A 61 11.76 3.33 -19.77
N VAL A 62 12.87 4.04 -19.93
CA VAL A 62 13.91 4.14 -18.90
C VAL A 62 13.36 4.76 -17.60
N ALA A 63 12.56 5.83 -17.74
CA ALA A 63 11.89 6.45 -16.59
C ALA A 63 10.87 5.50 -15.92
N ALA A 64 10.09 4.73 -16.73
CA ALA A 64 9.16 3.74 -16.23
C ALA A 64 9.85 2.62 -15.42
N ILE A 65 11.02 2.14 -15.89
CA ILE A 65 11.85 1.17 -15.17
C ILE A 65 12.32 1.75 -13.83
N ALA A 66 12.83 2.99 -13.83
CA ALA A 66 13.31 3.65 -12.61
C ALA A 66 12.20 3.84 -11.56
N GLU A 67 11.01 4.20 -12.00
CA GLU A 67 9.85 4.40 -11.13
C GLU A 67 9.09 3.10 -10.80
N ARG A 68 9.43 1.99 -11.47
CA ARG A 68 8.76 0.69 -11.34
C ARG A 68 7.25 0.76 -11.63
N LYS A 69 6.86 1.55 -12.63
CA LYS A 69 5.44 1.75 -12.98
C LYS A 69 5.26 1.71 -14.49
N PRO A 70 4.20 1.03 -14.99
CA PRO A 70 3.85 1.08 -16.40
C PRO A 70 3.38 2.47 -16.80
N ARG A 71 3.50 2.80 -18.09
CA ARG A 71 3.10 4.08 -18.66
C ARG A 71 2.43 3.90 -20.03
N ILE A 72 1.66 4.89 -20.44
CA ILE A 72 1.19 5.03 -21.81
C ILE A 72 1.80 6.31 -22.38
N PHE A 73 2.56 6.17 -23.45
CA PHE A 73 3.09 7.28 -24.22
C PHE A 73 2.16 7.61 -25.38
N HIS A 74 1.83 8.89 -25.54
CA HIS A 74 1.07 9.40 -26.69
C HIS A 74 1.96 10.33 -27.52
N GLY A 75 2.22 9.97 -28.77
CA GLY A 75 3.03 10.75 -29.69
C GLY A 75 2.25 11.17 -30.93
N ARG A 76 2.32 12.46 -31.27
CA ARG A 76 1.78 13.04 -32.50
C ARG A 76 2.92 13.45 -33.43
N MET A 77 2.95 12.94 -34.65
CA MET A 77 3.96 13.27 -35.65
C MET A 77 3.62 14.64 -36.26
N ALA A 78 3.79 15.68 -35.46
CA ALA A 78 3.60 17.10 -35.82
C ALA A 78 4.80 17.89 -35.26
N ARG A 79 5.05 19.08 -35.84
CA ARG A 79 6.13 19.98 -35.35
C ARG A 79 5.75 20.68 -34.05
N ASN A 80 4.46 21.04 -33.90
CA ASN A 80 3.96 21.81 -32.79
C ASN A 80 2.63 21.25 -32.30
N GLY A 81 2.30 21.52 -31.03
CA GLY A 81 1.06 21.13 -30.37
C GLY A 81 1.26 20.11 -29.27
N GLU A 82 0.20 19.77 -28.58
CA GLU A 82 0.19 18.78 -27.53
C GLU A 82 0.63 17.41 -28.07
N HIS A 83 1.54 16.74 -27.35
CA HIS A 83 2.17 15.47 -27.74
C HIS A 83 2.94 15.49 -29.09
N ALA A 84 3.30 16.66 -29.62
CA ALA A 84 4.09 16.76 -30.85
C ALA A 84 5.51 16.23 -30.64
N VAL A 85 5.94 15.33 -31.54
CA VAL A 85 7.28 14.69 -31.47
C VAL A 85 8.31 15.35 -32.42
N GLY A 86 7.99 16.53 -32.99
CA GLY A 86 8.90 17.24 -33.88
C GLY A 86 9.05 16.63 -35.31
N SER A 87 8.06 15.87 -35.79
CA SER A 87 8.04 15.20 -37.08
C SER A 87 6.88 15.70 -37.95
N ASP A 88 7.03 15.68 -39.28
CA ASP A 88 6.01 16.17 -40.24
C ASP A 88 5.14 15.06 -40.85
N CYS A 89 5.20 13.83 -40.37
CA CYS A 89 4.53 12.69 -41.03
C CYS A 89 3.00 12.66 -40.87
N GLY A 90 2.41 13.51 -39.99
CA GLY A 90 0.96 13.68 -39.86
C GLY A 90 0.22 12.52 -39.15
N GLY A 91 0.92 11.54 -38.60
CA GLY A 91 0.35 10.41 -37.89
C GLY A 91 0.31 10.61 -36.37
N ALA A 92 -0.35 9.68 -35.65
CA ALA A 92 -0.35 9.60 -34.19
C ALA A 92 -0.17 8.15 -33.76
N MET A 93 0.48 7.96 -32.59
CA MET A 93 0.78 6.63 -32.06
C MET A 93 0.64 6.65 -30.54
N SER A 94 0.00 5.61 -30.00
CA SER A 94 -0.01 5.32 -28.56
C SER A 94 0.79 4.06 -28.32
N VAL A 95 1.73 4.14 -27.36
CA VAL A 95 2.61 3.04 -26.98
C VAL A 95 2.41 2.71 -25.53
N TYR A 96 2.05 1.48 -25.22
CA TYR A 96 2.04 0.96 -23.86
C TYR A 96 3.44 0.49 -23.47
N ILE A 97 3.92 0.93 -22.35
CA ILE A 97 5.24 0.62 -21.79
C ILE A 97 5.02 -0.12 -20.49
N ASP A 98 5.24 -1.42 -20.50
CA ASP A 98 5.17 -2.25 -19.31
C ASP A 98 6.57 -2.57 -18.77
N VAL A 99 6.69 -2.79 -17.46
CA VAL A 99 7.98 -2.99 -16.79
C VAL A 99 8.07 -4.35 -16.12
N TYR A 100 9.21 -5.02 -16.30
CA TYR A 100 9.49 -6.40 -15.91
C TYR A 100 10.84 -6.53 -15.22
N GLY A 101 11.14 -7.71 -14.65
CA GLY A 101 12.40 -7.97 -13.97
C GLY A 101 12.57 -7.14 -12.69
N LEU A 102 11.45 -6.84 -12.00
CA LEU A 102 11.39 -6.01 -10.80
C LEU A 102 11.00 -6.80 -9.54
N ARG A 103 11.25 -8.12 -9.53
CA ARG A 103 10.95 -8.94 -8.36
C ARG A 103 11.79 -8.46 -7.16
N PRO A 104 11.17 -8.24 -5.99
CA PRO A 104 11.91 -7.85 -4.80
C PRO A 104 12.87 -8.97 -4.39
N ARG A 105 14.13 -8.63 -4.12
CA ARG A 105 15.14 -9.58 -3.71
C ARG A 105 14.99 -9.89 -2.22
N LEU A 106 14.83 -11.17 -1.91
CA LEU A 106 14.80 -11.73 -0.56
C LEU A 106 16.12 -12.45 -0.28
N VAL A 107 16.91 -11.90 0.62
CA VAL A 107 18.21 -12.44 1.02
C VAL A 107 18.07 -13.14 2.37
N LEU A 108 18.33 -14.42 2.41
CA LEU A 108 18.26 -15.27 3.60
C LEU A 108 19.66 -15.60 4.06
N ILE A 109 20.08 -15.05 5.21
CA ILE A 109 21.36 -15.34 5.84
C ILE A 109 21.16 -16.52 6.79
N GLY A 110 21.81 -17.66 6.47
CA GLY A 110 21.61 -18.95 7.08
C GLY A 110 20.70 -19.88 6.26
N ALA A 111 21.09 -21.13 6.10
CA ALA A 111 20.36 -22.16 5.36
C ALA A 111 19.64 -23.18 6.27
N GLY A 112 19.23 -22.72 7.47
CA GLY A 112 18.51 -23.53 8.46
C GLY A 112 17.06 -23.81 8.06
N HIS A 113 16.35 -24.60 8.88
CA HIS A 113 14.99 -25.08 8.61
C HIS A 113 14.00 -23.94 8.34
N VAL A 114 14.04 -22.86 9.14
CA VAL A 114 13.12 -21.72 8.97
C VAL A 114 13.36 -20.99 7.64
N ASN A 115 14.63 -20.70 7.28
CA ASN A 115 14.94 -20.03 6.01
C ASN A 115 14.62 -20.93 4.80
N ARG A 116 14.73 -22.26 4.93
CA ARG A 116 14.26 -23.20 3.87
C ARG A 116 12.75 -23.14 3.70
N ALA A 117 12.01 -23.25 4.81
CA ALA A 117 10.54 -23.13 4.78
C ALA A 117 10.10 -21.76 4.21
N LEU A 118 10.78 -20.69 4.61
CA LEU A 118 10.50 -19.34 4.12
C LEU A 118 10.81 -19.21 2.62
N ALA A 119 11.90 -19.77 2.12
CA ALA A 119 12.22 -19.79 0.69
C ALA A 119 11.09 -20.47 -0.12
N HIS A 120 10.62 -21.64 0.34
CA HIS A 120 9.51 -22.35 -0.31
C HIS A 120 8.21 -21.54 -0.28
N ALA A 121 7.88 -20.92 0.84
CA ALA A 121 6.66 -20.11 0.96
C ALA A 121 6.72 -18.80 0.18
N ALA A 122 7.90 -18.20 0.03
CA ALA A 122 8.11 -16.94 -0.69
C ALA A 122 8.19 -17.09 -2.22
N ALA A 123 8.63 -18.24 -2.73
CA ALA A 123 8.83 -18.47 -4.16
C ALA A 123 7.58 -18.18 -5.01
N PRO A 124 6.35 -18.65 -4.69
CA PRO A 124 5.15 -18.37 -5.47
C PRO A 124 4.68 -16.90 -5.37
N LEU A 125 5.25 -16.11 -4.47
CA LEU A 125 4.87 -14.69 -4.23
C LEU A 125 5.75 -13.70 -5.02
N GLY A 126 6.56 -14.21 -5.94
CA GLY A 126 7.36 -13.39 -6.85
C GLY A 126 8.58 -12.73 -6.20
N PHE A 127 9.17 -13.34 -5.17
CA PHE A 127 10.47 -12.94 -4.66
C PHE A 127 11.61 -13.55 -5.48
N ASP A 128 12.68 -12.79 -5.69
CA ASP A 128 13.97 -13.27 -6.17
C ASP A 128 14.79 -13.71 -4.95
N ILE A 129 14.95 -15.04 -4.76
CA ILE A 129 15.42 -15.61 -3.51
C ILE A 129 16.92 -15.91 -3.58
N HIS A 130 17.67 -15.35 -2.65
CA HIS A 130 19.09 -15.57 -2.46
C HIS A 130 19.35 -16.11 -1.05
N VAL A 131 20.03 -17.23 -0.94
CA VAL A 131 20.35 -17.86 0.34
C VAL A 131 21.86 -17.98 0.48
N GLY A 132 22.39 -17.51 1.61
CA GLY A 132 23.79 -17.60 1.91
C GLY A 132 24.07 -18.25 3.25
N ASP A 133 25.05 -19.16 3.29
CA ASP A 133 25.53 -19.82 4.50
C ASP A 133 27.03 -20.12 4.42
N CYS A 134 27.66 -20.31 5.58
CA CYS A 134 29.06 -20.69 5.66
C CYS A 134 29.27 -22.15 6.07
N PHE A 135 28.19 -22.90 6.37
CA PHE A 135 28.32 -24.32 6.71
C PHE A 135 28.32 -25.20 5.47
N GLU A 136 29.32 -26.05 5.35
CA GLU A 136 29.42 -27.02 4.26
C GLU A 136 28.18 -27.95 4.25
N GLY A 137 27.62 -28.19 3.07
CA GLY A 137 26.44 -29.04 2.88
C GLY A 137 25.09 -28.45 3.35
N SER A 138 25.07 -27.22 3.86
CA SER A 138 23.80 -26.56 4.22
C SER A 138 23.03 -26.10 2.98
N LEU A 139 23.72 -25.75 1.89
CA LEU A 139 23.20 -25.18 0.64
C LEU A 139 23.04 -26.24 -0.47
N SER A 140 22.32 -27.33 -0.19
CA SER A 140 22.00 -28.33 -1.22
C SER A 140 20.81 -27.85 -2.07
N PRO A 141 20.94 -27.78 -3.43
CA PRO A 141 19.89 -27.24 -4.31
C PRO A 141 18.54 -27.93 -4.19
N ASP A 142 18.51 -29.23 -3.84
CA ASP A 142 17.29 -30.01 -3.63
C ASP A 142 16.45 -29.56 -2.41
N ARG A 143 17.04 -28.76 -1.52
CA ARG A 143 16.40 -28.24 -0.31
C ARG A 143 15.73 -26.87 -0.50
N PHE A 144 15.86 -26.27 -1.68
CA PHE A 144 15.34 -24.93 -1.97
C PHE A 144 14.49 -24.96 -3.26
N PRO A 145 13.60 -23.98 -3.43
CA PRO A 145 12.83 -23.86 -4.67
C PRO A 145 13.74 -23.71 -5.90
N ALA A 146 13.29 -24.19 -7.05
CA ALA A 146 13.98 -23.98 -8.31
C ALA A 146 14.15 -22.46 -8.58
N GLY A 147 15.35 -22.07 -9.03
CA GLY A 147 15.66 -20.65 -9.28
C GLY A 147 16.18 -19.89 -8.04
N THR A 148 16.35 -20.55 -6.89
CA THR A 148 17.01 -19.94 -5.73
C THR A 148 18.52 -19.81 -6.00
N HIS A 149 19.08 -18.64 -5.74
CA HIS A 149 20.51 -18.35 -5.82
C HIS A 149 21.18 -18.76 -4.50
N LEU A 150 22.12 -19.70 -4.57
CA LEU A 150 22.82 -20.22 -3.40
C LEU A 150 24.25 -19.69 -3.36
N GLN A 151 24.68 -19.11 -2.23
CA GLN A 151 26.00 -18.53 -2.05
C GLN A 151 26.69 -19.11 -0.82
N GLN A 152 27.82 -19.77 -1.01
CA GLN A 152 28.64 -20.34 0.07
C GLN A 152 29.98 -19.61 0.16
N ALA A 153 30.44 -19.36 1.39
CA ALA A 153 31.78 -18.86 1.69
C ALA A 153 32.22 -19.36 3.07
N ASP A 154 33.49 -19.17 3.43
CA ASP A 154 34.05 -19.68 4.68
C ASP A 154 33.54 -18.97 5.94
N THR A 155 33.09 -17.75 5.82
CA THR A 155 32.56 -16.95 6.93
C THR A 155 31.27 -16.25 6.54
N ILE A 156 30.43 -15.92 7.53
CA ILE A 156 29.19 -15.18 7.28
C ILE A 156 29.44 -13.77 6.72
N SER A 157 30.56 -13.16 7.11
CA SER A 157 30.99 -11.87 6.56
C SER A 157 31.28 -11.97 5.05
N ALA A 158 31.99 -13.01 4.62
CA ALA A 158 32.27 -13.26 3.20
C ALA A 158 31.00 -13.61 2.41
N VAL A 159 30.07 -14.36 3.00
CA VAL A 159 28.74 -14.62 2.44
C VAL A 159 27.99 -13.30 2.16
N ILE A 160 27.94 -12.39 3.15
CA ILE A 160 27.25 -11.09 3.04
C ILE A 160 27.88 -10.22 1.96
N GLU A 161 29.20 -10.25 1.80
CA GLU A 161 29.90 -9.51 0.75
C GLU A 161 29.58 -10.06 -0.65
N GLN A 162 29.61 -11.39 -0.80
CA GLN A 162 29.35 -12.06 -2.09
C GLN A 162 27.88 -11.96 -2.52
N LEU A 163 26.94 -11.85 -1.57
CA LEU A 163 25.51 -11.66 -1.87
C LEU A 163 25.21 -10.28 -2.44
N ALA A 164 26.15 -9.33 -2.45
CA ALA A 164 26.00 -7.99 -3.03
C ALA A 164 24.68 -7.32 -2.61
N ILE A 165 24.44 -7.24 -1.29
CA ILE A 165 23.20 -6.76 -0.70
C ILE A 165 23.03 -5.25 -0.96
N GLU A 166 21.91 -4.86 -1.55
CA GLU A 166 21.54 -3.51 -1.95
C GLU A 166 20.44 -2.91 -1.04
N PRO A 167 20.27 -1.57 -1.04
CA PRO A 167 19.26 -0.91 -0.22
C PRO A 167 17.82 -1.40 -0.44
N ALA A 168 17.47 -1.80 -1.67
CA ALA A 168 16.13 -2.30 -2.01
C ALA A 168 15.86 -3.75 -1.56
N ASN A 169 16.84 -4.43 -0.95
CA ASN A 169 16.71 -5.84 -0.59
C ASN A 169 16.01 -6.01 0.76
N PHE A 170 15.28 -7.12 0.86
CA PHE A 170 14.71 -7.65 2.08
C PHE A 170 15.67 -8.69 2.64
N VAL A 171 16.20 -8.47 3.83
CA VAL A 171 17.23 -9.32 4.43
C VAL A 171 16.72 -9.96 5.70
N ILE A 172 16.89 -11.27 5.84
CA ILE A 172 16.54 -12.04 7.02
C ILE A 172 17.76 -12.79 7.54
N ILE A 173 18.02 -12.60 8.82
CA ILE A 173 19.07 -13.28 9.56
C ILE A 173 18.43 -14.38 10.40
N ALA A 174 18.76 -15.65 10.10
CA ALA A 174 18.33 -16.82 10.86
C ALA A 174 19.46 -17.87 10.84
N THR A 175 20.57 -17.54 11.47
CA THR A 175 21.70 -18.44 11.71
C THR A 175 21.61 -19.03 13.12
N ASN A 176 22.31 -20.10 13.41
CA ASN A 176 22.31 -20.64 14.76
C ASN A 176 23.25 -19.87 15.71
N HIS A 177 24.43 -19.46 15.24
CA HIS A 177 25.50 -18.92 16.08
C HIS A 177 26.09 -17.59 15.60
N GLN A 178 25.85 -17.21 14.33
CA GLN A 178 26.49 -16.07 13.68
C GLN A 178 25.57 -14.87 13.48
N ASP A 179 24.39 -14.89 14.15
CA ASP A 179 23.41 -13.80 14.02
C ASP A 179 23.99 -12.45 14.41
N LYS A 180 24.84 -12.40 15.44
CA LYS A 180 25.46 -11.15 15.88
C LYS A 180 26.42 -10.61 14.83
N GLU A 181 27.29 -11.45 14.27
CA GLU A 181 28.23 -11.05 13.20
C GLU A 181 27.47 -10.53 11.99
N ALA A 182 26.43 -11.25 11.54
CA ALA A 182 25.60 -10.82 10.43
C ALA A 182 24.88 -9.49 10.73
N LEU A 183 24.35 -9.34 11.94
CA LEU A 183 23.64 -8.13 12.36
C LEU A 183 24.59 -6.92 12.42
N ASP A 184 25.79 -7.07 12.98
CA ASP A 184 26.81 -6.01 13.06
C ASP A 184 27.21 -5.49 11.65
N ARG A 185 27.19 -6.35 10.62
CA ARG A 185 27.49 -5.98 9.23
C ARG A 185 26.33 -5.29 8.49
N LEU A 186 25.10 -5.54 8.93
CA LEU A 186 23.89 -5.15 8.18
C LEU A 186 23.12 -4.00 8.81
N ILE A 187 23.20 -3.82 10.14
CA ILE A 187 22.37 -2.86 10.89
C ILE A 187 22.52 -1.40 10.42
N SER A 188 23.71 -1.03 9.94
CA SER A 188 24.00 0.32 9.44
C SER A 188 23.60 0.52 7.97
N ARG A 189 23.27 -0.54 7.23
CA ARG A 189 22.86 -0.44 5.83
C ARG A 189 21.41 0.02 5.71
N PRO A 190 21.07 0.92 4.77
CA PRO A 190 19.69 1.40 4.56
C PRO A 190 18.87 0.38 3.75
N LEU A 191 18.58 -0.78 4.33
CA LEU A 191 17.83 -1.86 3.67
C LEU A 191 16.33 -1.59 3.65
N ALA A 192 15.62 -2.13 2.65
CA ALA A 192 14.16 -2.10 2.58
C ALA A 192 13.53 -2.85 3.77
N TYR A 193 14.19 -3.91 4.23
CA TYR A 193 13.80 -4.68 5.40
C TYR A 193 15.01 -5.39 5.98
N LEU A 194 15.17 -5.36 7.31
CA LEU A 194 16.15 -6.17 8.04
C LEU A 194 15.44 -6.88 9.19
N GLY A 195 15.34 -8.20 9.10
CA GLY A 195 14.70 -9.04 10.09
C GLY A 195 15.68 -9.99 10.77
N LEU A 196 15.48 -10.21 12.08
CA LEU A 196 16.28 -11.14 12.87
C LEU A 196 15.39 -12.18 13.56
N LEU A 197 15.61 -13.46 13.27
CA LEU A 197 14.98 -14.56 13.97
C LEU A 197 15.73 -14.81 15.28
N ALA A 198 15.16 -14.35 16.38
CA ALA A 198 15.76 -14.50 17.69
C ALA A 198 14.71 -14.44 18.80
N SER A 199 15.01 -15.05 19.96
CA SER A 199 14.17 -14.88 21.15
C SER A 199 14.22 -13.45 21.70
N LYS A 200 13.18 -13.02 22.39
CA LYS A 200 13.11 -11.69 23.04
C LYS A 200 14.35 -11.38 23.88
N ARG A 201 14.85 -12.37 24.64
CA ARG A 201 16.07 -12.24 25.45
C ARG A 201 17.31 -11.97 24.58
N LYS A 202 17.46 -12.72 23.47
CA LYS A 202 18.60 -12.57 22.55
C LYS A 202 18.56 -11.19 21.86
N VAL A 203 17.37 -10.73 21.46
CA VAL A 203 17.16 -9.39 20.88
C VAL A 203 17.59 -8.31 21.88
N GLN A 204 17.19 -8.38 23.14
CA GLN A 204 17.59 -7.41 24.17
C GLN A 204 19.11 -7.35 24.32
N THR A 205 19.77 -8.50 24.41
CA THR A 205 21.23 -8.58 24.51
C THR A 205 21.93 -7.93 23.29
N PHE A 206 21.46 -8.25 22.08
CA PHE A 206 22.06 -7.70 20.85
C PHE A 206 21.80 -6.19 20.73
N THR A 207 20.59 -5.73 21.02
CA THR A 207 20.25 -4.30 21.01
C THR A 207 21.10 -3.50 22.00
N GLN A 208 21.34 -4.04 23.20
CA GLN A 208 22.21 -3.39 24.17
C GLN A 208 23.67 -3.30 23.67
N ALA A 209 24.21 -4.38 23.10
CA ALA A 209 25.55 -4.39 22.52
C ALA A 209 25.69 -3.40 21.36
N LEU A 210 24.71 -3.33 20.47
CA LEU A 210 24.68 -2.38 19.34
C LEU A 210 24.65 -0.91 19.81
N ARG A 211 23.89 -0.60 20.86
CA ARG A 211 23.90 0.74 21.49
C ARG A 211 25.27 1.11 22.03
N GLN A 212 25.96 0.16 22.68
CA GLN A 212 27.33 0.37 23.18
C GLN A 212 28.36 0.58 22.03
N GLN A 213 28.08 0.03 20.86
CA GLN A 213 28.87 0.24 19.64
C GLN A 213 28.54 1.56 18.91
N GLY A 214 27.58 2.36 19.41
CA GLY A 214 27.22 3.65 18.84
C GLY A 214 26.16 3.58 17.73
N VAL A 215 25.45 2.44 17.57
CA VAL A 215 24.32 2.32 16.61
C VAL A 215 23.20 3.23 17.07
N SER A 216 22.69 4.09 16.18
CA SER A 216 21.68 5.08 16.50
C SER A 216 20.30 4.44 16.79
N GLN A 217 19.46 5.16 17.52
CA GLN A 217 18.09 4.70 17.81
C GLN A 217 17.27 4.53 16.52
N GLU A 218 17.49 5.36 15.52
CA GLU A 218 16.85 5.26 14.20
C GLU A 218 17.22 3.97 13.47
N GLN A 219 18.51 3.60 13.51
CA GLN A 219 18.97 2.32 12.92
C GLN A 219 18.36 1.12 13.64
N LEU A 220 18.27 1.17 14.99
CA LEU A 220 17.65 0.11 15.78
C LEU A 220 16.15 -0.03 15.52
N GLN A 221 15.45 1.07 15.22
CA GLN A 221 14.00 1.04 14.89
C GLN A 221 13.71 0.39 13.55
N ARG A 222 14.68 0.33 12.63
CA ARG A 222 14.54 -0.36 11.35
C ARG A 222 14.75 -1.87 11.45
N LEU A 223 15.24 -2.36 12.60
CA LEU A 223 15.40 -3.80 12.83
C LEU A 223 14.08 -4.42 13.28
N HIS A 224 13.59 -5.37 12.51
CA HIS A 224 12.44 -6.20 12.86
C HIS A 224 12.92 -7.41 13.68
N ALA A 225 12.82 -7.32 15.01
CA ALA A 225 13.29 -8.36 15.93
C ALA A 225 12.51 -8.36 17.25
N PRO A 226 11.97 -9.49 17.70
CA PRO A 226 11.83 -10.75 16.97
C PRO A 226 11.02 -10.58 15.70
N ILE A 227 11.47 -11.23 14.61
CA ILE A 227 10.81 -11.17 13.31
C ILE A 227 9.47 -11.91 13.30
N GLY A 228 8.51 -11.42 12.53
CA GLY A 228 7.22 -12.06 12.25
C GLY A 228 6.09 -11.63 13.18
N TYR A 229 4.87 -11.98 12.78
CA TYR A 229 3.67 -11.78 13.60
C TYR A 229 3.57 -12.81 14.71
N ASN A 230 3.09 -12.39 15.88
CA ASN A 230 2.83 -13.29 17.01
C ASN A 230 1.53 -14.09 16.77
N ILE A 231 1.64 -15.20 16.04
CA ILE A 231 0.53 -16.11 15.71
C ILE A 231 0.60 -17.44 16.49
N GLY A 232 1.53 -17.56 17.48
CA GLY A 232 1.75 -18.80 18.21
C GLY A 232 2.50 -19.86 17.39
N ALA A 233 3.30 -19.44 16.40
CA ALA A 233 4.06 -20.34 15.52
C ALA A 233 5.13 -21.11 16.29
N GLU A 234 5.22 -22.43 16.08
CA GLU A 234 6.19 -23.34 16.70
C GLU A 234 7.03 -24.07 15.66
N THR A 235 6.43 -24.52 14.55
CA THR A 235 7.16 -25.23 13.48
C THR A 235 7.88 -24.27 12.54
N PRO A 236 8.95 -24.70 11.83
CA PRO A 236 9.63 -23.88 10.83
C PRO A 236 8.68 -23.30 9.78
N GLU A 237 7.68 -24.06 9.35
CA GLU A 237 6.69 -23.68 8.35
C GLU A 237 5.75 -22.60 8.89
N GLU A 238 5.26 -22.72 10.12
CA GLU A 238 4.43 -21.70 10.77
C GLU A 238 5.20 -20.40 11.01
N ILE A 239 6.46 -20.52 11.47
CA ILE A 239 7.36 -19.36 11.64
C ILE A 239 7.60 -18.68 10.29
N ALA A 240 7.80 -19.43 9.22
CA ALA A 240 7.96 -18.89 7.87
C ALA A 240 6.71 -18.13 7.41
N ILE A 241 5.50 -18.61 7.69
CA ILE A 241 4.24 -17.91 7.39
C ILE A 241 4.15 -16.61 8.19
N SER A 242 4.48 -16.65 9.48
CA SER A 242 4.51 -15.46 10.34
C SER A 242 5.45 -14.37 9.80
N ILE A 243 6.67 -14.74 9.40
CA ILE A 243 7.66 -13.85 8.79
C ILE A 243 7.17 -13.33 7.45
N LEU A 244 6.62 -14.20 6.60
CA LEU A 244 6.17 -13.84 5.27
C LEU A 244 5.00 -12.84 5.29
N ALA A 245 4.10 -12.97 6.26
CA ALA A 245 3.03 -12.00 6.47
C ALA A 245 3.58 -10.60 6.78
N GLU A 246 4.60 -10.50 7.64
CA GLU A 246 5.26 -9.22 7.94
C GLU A 246 6.01 -8.67 6.71
N LEU A 247 6.73 -9.52 5.95
CA LEU A 247 7.39 -9.13 4.72
C LEU A 247 6.41 -8.54 3.69
N LEU A 248 5.25 -9.19 3.50
CA LEU A 248 4.21 -8.72 2.58
C LEU A 248 3.61 -7.40 3.05
N GLN A 249 3.43 -7.22 4.36
CA GLN A 249 2.98 -5.96 4.93
C GLN A 249 3.94 -4.82 4.57
N VAL A 250 5.24 -5.00 4.81
CA VAL A 250 6.26 -3.98 4.51
C VAL A 250 6.38 -3.74 3.00
N LYS A 251 6.44 -4.81 2.20
CA LYS A 251 6.47 -4.73 0.73
C LYS A 251 5.33 -3.91 0.15
N ASN A 252 4.12 -4.06 0.71
CA ASN A 252 2.92 -3.39 0.23
C ASN A 252 2.65 -2.04 0.91
N GLY A 253 3.50 -1.61 1.84
CA GLY A 253 3.34 -0.34 2.58
C GLY A 253 2.05 -0.28 3.42
N LYS A 254 1.64 -1.41 4.01
CA LYS A 254 0.42 -1.51 4.81
C LYS A 254 0.74 -1.56 6.31
N ALA A 255 -0.20 -1.11 7.14
CA ALA A 255 -0.04 -1.15 8.60
C ALA A 255 -0.11 -2.58 9.18
N GLY A 256 -0.68 -3.53 8.44
CA GLY A 256 -0.96 -4.88 8.93
C GLY A 256 -2.15 -4.93 9.88
N GLY A 257 -2.46 -6.12 10.40
CA GLY A 257 -3.60 -6.34 11.27
C GLY A 257 -4.68 -7.24 10.66
N LEU A 258 -5.75 -7.47 11.40
CA LEU A 258 -6.86 -8.26 10.91
C LEU A 258 -7.74 -7.40 9.99
N MET A 259 -8.17 -7.93 8.85
CA MET A 259 -9.08 -7.21 7.93
C MET A 259 -10.37 -6.74 8.63
N GLN A 260 -10.86 -7.50 9.61
CA GLN A 260 -12.01 -7.08 10.41
C GLN A 260 -11.74 -5.84 11.28
N ASP A 261 -10.49 -5.55 11.62
CA ASP A 261 -10.13 -4.38 12.45
C ASP A 261 -10.26 -3.08 11.65
N ASP A 262 -10.07 -3.11 10.34
CA ASP A 262 -10.36 -1.96 9.47
C ASP A 262 -11.84 -1.54 9.56
N VAL A 263 -12.74 -2.52 9.69
CA VAL A 263 -14.17 -2.26 9.90
C VAL A 263 -14.43 -1.72 11.32
N ARG A 264 -13.71 -2.24 12.34
CA ARG A 264 -13.81 -1.75 13.73
C ARG A 264 -13.25 -0.35 13.89
N LEU A 265 -12.07 -0.05 13.33
CA LEU A 265 -11.48 1.29 13.37
C LEU A 265 -12.38 2.33 12.70
N LYS A 266 -13.08 1.97 11.60
CA LYS A 266 -14.08 2.83 10.98
C LYS A 266 -15.25 3.11 11.93
N ARG A 267 -15.68 2.15 12.73
CA ARG A 267 -16.75 2.31 13.75
C ARG A 267 -16.27 3.08 14.98
N ASP A 268 -15.03 2.88 15.41
CA ASP A 268 -14.44 3.62 16.54
C ASP A 268 -14.28 5.12 16.26
N GLN A 269 -14.22 5.51 14.99
CA GLN A 269 -14.20 6.91 14.54
C GLN A 269 -15.58 7.38 14.04
N LEU A 270 -16.61 6.54 14.12
CA LEU A 270 -17.93 6.88 13.63
C LEU A 270 -18.64 7.82 14.60
N VAL A 271 -19.04 8.96 14.07
CA VAL A 271 -19.92 9.93 14.69
C VAL A 271 -21.27 9.89 13.98
N VAL A 272 -22.34 9.61 14.70
CA VAL A 272 -23.68 9.82 14.20
C VAL A 272 -24.16 11.18 14.68
N MET A 273 -24.60 12.00 13.74
CA MET A 273 -25.19 13.30 14.03
C MET A 273 -26.70 13.24 13.84
N ARG A 274 -27.43 13.66 14.85
CA ARG A 274 -28.86 13.85 14.79
C ARG A 274 -29.19 15.28 14.37
N GLY A 275 -29.75 15.44 13.16
CA GLY A 275 -29.96 16.72 12.48
C GLY A 275 -28.95 17.00 11.38
N SER A 276 -29.38 17.72 10.33
CA SER A 276 -28.55 18.11 9.18
C SER A 276 -28.63 19.62 8.86
N GLY A 277 -29.18 20.41 9.78
CA GLY A 277 -29.28 21.87 9.67
C GLY A 277 -27.91 22.56 9.64
N ASP A 278 -27.90 23.89 9.60
CA ASP A 278 -26.70 24.71 9.47
C ASP A 278 -25.70 24.52 10.62
N ILE A 279 -26.16 24.45 11.87
CA ILE A 279 -25.30 24.18 13.03
C ILE A 279 -24.76 22.75 12.98
N ALA A 280 -25.63 21.77 12.72
CA ALA A 280 -25.22 20.37 12.55
C ALA A 280 -24.18 20.23 11.43
N THR A 281 -24.36 20.92 10.29
CA THR A 281 -23.42 20.96 9.18
C THR A 281 -22.07 21.53 9.58
N GLY A 282 -22.05 22.64 10.33
CA GLY A 282 -20.79 23.23 10.83
C GLY A 282 -20.03 22.27 11.74
N VAL A 283 -20.70 21.55 12.62
CA VAL A 283 -20.08 20.53 13.47
C VAL A 283 -19.61 19.34 12.65
N ALA A 284 -20.44 18.85 11.72
CA ALA A 284 -20.08 17.74 10.83
C ALA A 284 -18.82 18.04 10.00
N LEU A 285 -18.71 19.25 9.44
CA LEU A 285 -17.52 19.69 8.71
C LEU A 285 -16.25 19.68 9.58
N ARG A 286 -16.32 20.16 10.82
CA ARG A 286 -15.19 20.13 11.74
C ARG A 286 -14.75 18.70 12.10
N LEU A 287 -15.71 17.84 12.36
CA LEU A 287 -15.45 16.42 12.65
C LEU A 287 -14.86 15.71 11.42
N TYR A 288 -15.44 15.95 10.24
CA TYR A 288 -14.95 15.40 8.98
C TYR A 288 -13.49 15.80 8.70
N HIS A 289 -13.15 17.10 8.82
CA HIS A 289 -11.79 17.59 8.64
C HIS A 289 -10.82 17.12 9.73
N ALA A 290 -11.32 16.75 10.91
CA ALA A 290 -10.54 16.10 11.96
C ALA A 290 -10.36 14.58 11.75
N GLY A 291 -10.87 14.03 10.63
CA GLY A 291 -10.70 12.62 10.25
C GLY A 291 -11.78 11.67 10.77
N PHE A 292 -12.83 12.17 11.40
CA PHE A 292 -13.96 11.34 11.82
C PHE A 292 -14.83 10.93 10.63
N LYS A 293 -15.44 9.75 10.71
CA LYS A 293 -16.50 9.29 9.82
C LYS A 293 -17.84 9.83 10.34
N VAL A 294 -18.53 10.61 9.54
CA VAL A 294 -19.77 11.29 9.98
C VAL A 294 -20.96 10.76 9.18
N VAL A 295 -21.99 10.30 9.87
CA VAL A 295 -23.32 9.97 9.33
C VAL A 295 -24.32 10.95 9.91
N MET A 296 -25.24 11.48 9.12
CA MET A 296 -26.27 12.39 9.60
C MET A 296 -27.66 11.76 9.47
N LEU A 297 -28.44 11.82 10.54
CA LEU A 297 -29.83 11.34 10.62
C LEU A 297 -30.74 12.54 10.69
N ASP A 298 -31.77 12.58 9.86
CA ASP A 298 -32.78 13.68 9.89
C ASP A 298 -34.15 13.20 9.42
N LEU A 299 -35.11 14.13 9.42
CA LEU A 299 -36.41 13.96 8.79
C LEU A 299 -36.27 13.81 7.27
N ASP A 300 -37.26 13.19 6.61
CA ASP A 300 -37.33 13.16 5.14
C ASP A 300 -37.37 14.58 4.55
N LYS A 301 -38.01 15.51 5.25
CA LYS A 301 -38.07 16.94 4.89
C LYS A 301 -37.71 17.82 6.09
N PRO A 302 -36.38 18.04 6.32
CA PRO A 302 -35.92 18.87 7.43
C PRO A 302 -36.46 20.31 7.38
N THR A 303 -36.81 20.84 8.53
CA THR A 303 -37.29 22.23 8.66
C THR A 303 -36.09 23.17 8.87
N VAL A 304 -35.32 23.45 7.80
CA VAL A 304 -34.11 24.27 7.83
C VAL A 304 -34.32 25.57 7.05
N ILE A 305 -34.01 26.69 7.68
CA ILE A 305 -34.18 28.02 7.06
C ILE A 305 -33.05 28.29 6.05
N ARG A 306 -31.76 27.97 6.41
CA ARG A 306 -30.60 28.23 5.59
C ARG A 306 -30.11 26.96 4.86
N ARG A 307 -30.99 26.42 4.00
CA ARG A 307 -30.74 25.13 3.30
C ARG A 307 -29.49 25.13 2.41
N THR A 308 -29.19 26.26 1.74
CA THR A 308 -28.06 26.36 0.79
C THR A 308 -26.67 26.25 1.44
N VAL A 309 -26.58 26.40 2.76
CA VAL A 309 -25.34 26.25 3.54
C VAL A 309 -25.42 25.08 4.53
N ALA A 310 -26.39 24.19 4.32
CA ALA A 310 -26.63 23.03 5.19
C ALA A 310 -26.69 21.73 4.39
N PHE A 311 -26.21 20.65 4.97
CA PHE A 311 -26.32 19.30 4.37
C PHE A 311 -27.77 18.84 4.26
N ALA A 312 -28.69 19.44 5.02
CA ALA A 312 -30.12 19.24 4.88
C ALA A 312 -30.67 19.43 3.45
N GLN A 313 -30.01 20.23 2.61
CA GLN A 313 -30.39 20.35 1.20
C GLN A 313 -30.28 19.00 0.47
N GLY A 314 -29.31 18.14 0.83
CA GLY A 314 -29.16 16.82 0.27
C GLY A 314 -30.31 15.86 0.57
N MET A 315 -31.11 16.10 1.64
CA MET A 315 -32.32 15.32 1.91
C MET A 315 -33.40 15.57 0.84
N PHE A 316 -33.41 16.75 0.21
CA PHE A 316 -34.39 17.12 -0.82
C PHE A 316 -33.84 16.76 -2.23
N ASP A 317 -32.59 17.03 -2.52
CA ASP A 317 -32.00 16.94 -3.85
C ASP A 317 -31.26 15.61 -4.09
N GLY A 318 -31.16 14.75 -3.07
CA GLY A 318 -30.42 13.50 -3.11
C GLY A 318 -28.92 13.67 -2.81
N GLU A 319 -28.33 14.81 -3.15
CA GLU A 319 -26.91 15.14 -2.88
C GLU A 319 -26.73 16.65 -2.71
N THR A 320 -25.75 17.04 -1.90
CA THR A 320 -25.35 18.45 -1.75
C THR A 320 -23.85 18.57 -1.45
N ARG A 321 -23.34 19.80 -1.53
CA ARG A 321 -21.94 20.10 -1.19
C ARG A 321 -21.85 21.38 -0.39
N VAL A 322 -21.18 21.33 0.76
CA VAL A 322 -20.90 22.50 1.61
C VAL A 322 -19.39 22.55 1.88
N GLU A 323 -18.77 23.70 1.66
CA GLU A 323 -17.30 23.91 1.82
C GLU A 323 -16.43 22.82 1.17
N GLY A 324 -16.84 22.32 -0.02
CA GLY A 324 -16.12 21.29 -0.74
C GLY A 324 -16.42 19.85 -0.30
N VAL A 325 -17.04 19.64 0.87
CA VAL A 325 -17.43 18.34 1.38
C VAL A 325 -18.79 17.91 0.79
N ARG A 326 -18.85 16.68 0.28
CA ARG A 326 -20.07 16.11 -0.29
C ARG A 326 -20.89 15.40 0.78
N ALA A 327 -22.21 15.56 0.71
CA ALA A 327 -23.15 14.75 1.47
C ALA A 327 -24.21 14.17 0.52
N LYS A 328 -24.58 12.90 0.72
CA LYS A 328 -25.49 12.17 -0.16
C LYS A 328 -26.54 11.43 0.64
N ARG A 329 -27.81 11.54 0.20
CA ARG A 329 -28.90 10.76 0.74
C ARG A 329 -28.74 9.28 0.37
N VAL A 330 -28.96 8.42 1.34
CA VAL A 330 -28.87 6.96 1.23
C VAL A 330 -30.09 6.32 1.88
N GLU A 331 -30.42 5.09 1.46
CA GLU A 331 -31.63 4.41 1.87
C GLU A 331 -31.35 3.29 2.90
N SER A 332 -30.09 2.93 3.11
CA SER A 332 -29.70 1.89 4.07
C SER A 332 -28.37 2.17 4.75
N VAL A 333 -28.10 1.45 5.84
CA VAL A 333 -26.84 1.53 6.58
C VAL A 333 -25.67 0.98 5.75
N GLU A 334 -25.89 -0.04 4.92
CA GLU A 334 -24.86 -0.56 4.00
C GLU A 334 -24.42 0.53 3.02
N GLN A 335 -25.37 1.23 2.39
CA GLN A 335 -25.08 2.36 1.51
C GLN A 335 -24.38 3.50 2.25
N ALA A 336 -24.71 3.72 3.53
CA ALA A 336 -24.03 4.72 4.34
C ALA A 336 -22.53 4.37 4.50
N PHE A 337 -22.17 3.11 4.80
CA PHE A 337 -20.78 2.69 4.88
C PHE A 337 -20.05 2.79 3.53
N GLU A 338 -20.69 2.46 2.41
CA GLU A 338 -20.13 2.64 1.08
C GLU A 338 -19.78 4.13 0.81
N GLN A 339 -20.67 5.06 1.17
CA GLN A 339 -20.41 6.49 1.00
C GLN A 339 -19.28 7.00 1.92
N LEU A 340 -19.23 6.52 3.15
CA LEU A 340 -18.13 6.83 4.08
C LEU A 340 -16.76 6.41 3.52
N ASP A 341 -16.70 5.28 2.82
CA ASP A 341 -15.47 4.80 2.18
C ASP A 341 -15.02 5.66 0.99
N LEU A 342 -15.98 6.33 0.35
CA LEU A 342 -15.75 7.30 -0.72
C LEU A 342 -15.45 8.73 -0.19
N GLY A 343 -15.39 8.91 1.13
CA GLY A 343 -15.20 10.24 1.74
C GLY A 343 -16.42 11.16 1.60
N VAL A 344 -17.62 10.60 1.49
CA VAL A 344 -18.88 11.33 1.39
C VAL A 344 -19.65 11.18 2.71
N ILE A 345 -20.29 12.23 3.20
CA ILE A 345 -21.15 12.19 4.38
C ILE A 345 -22.53 11.63 3.99
N PRO A 346 -22.93 10.43 4.46
CA PRO A 346 -24.25 9.89 4.19
C PRO A 346 -25.32 10.59 5.02
N LEU A 347 -26.49 10.79 4.41
CA LEU A 347 -27.70 11.36 5.01
C LEU A 347 -28.77 10.28 5.01
N LEU A 348 -29.25 9.87 6.18
CA LEU A 348 -30.31 8.87 6.36
C LEU A 348 -31.59 9.52 6.89
N VAL A 349 -32.71 9.04 6.38
CA VAL A 349 -34.03 9.40 6.95
C VAL A 349 -34.27 8.51 8.18
N ASP A 350 -33.93 9.02 9.34
CA ASP A 350 -34.11 8.31 10.61
C ASP A 350 -34.22 9.29 11.80
N PRO A 351 -35.38 9.96 11.96
CA PRO A 351 -35.57 10.93 13.04
C PRO A 351 -35.53 10.31 14.45
N ASP A 352 -35.83 9.02 14.55
CA ASP A 352 -35.93 8.30 15.82
C ASP A 352 -34.66 7.56 16.19
N CYS A 353 -33.62 7.67 15.37
CA CYS A 353 -32.31 7.00 15.56
C CYS A 353 -32.40 5.47 15.63
N ALA A 354 -33.36 4.85 14.92
CA ALA A 354 -33.51 3.40 14.88
C ALA A 354 -32.29 2.66 14.32
N THR A 355 -31.58 3.31 13.38
CA THR A 355 -30.38 2.76 12.75
C THR A 355 -29.14 2.74 13.67
N LEU A 356 -29.20 3.36 14.85
CA LEU A 356 -28.04 3.33 15.81
C LEU A 356 -27.64 1.92 16.21
N ALA A 357 -28.60 1.00 16.36
CA ALA A 357 -28.34 -0.38 16.73
C ALA A 357 -27.46 -1.11 15.69
N GLU A 358 -27.57 -0.71 14.42
CA GLU A 358 -26.80 -1.26 13.30
C GLU A 358 -25.52 -0.46 13.03
N LEU A 359 -25.56 0.87 13.04
CA LEU A 359 -24.43 1.76 12.89
C LEU A 359 -23.39 1.57 14.00
N LYS A 360 -23.85 1.34 15.24
CA LYS A 360 -23.02 1.18 16.45
C LYS A 360 -21.93 2.26 16.56
N PRO A 361 -22.29 3.56 16.57
CA PRO A 361 -21.32 4.62 16.61
C PRO A 361 -20.65 4.70 17.98
N ARG A 362 -19.40 5.21 18.00
CA ARG A 362 -18.74 5.57 19.26
C ARG A 362 -19.25 6.90 19.80
N TYR A 363 -19.67 7.80 18.92
CA TYR A 363 -20.11 9.15 19.26
C TYR A 363 -21.48 9.41 18.66
N LEU A 364 -22.37 9.97 19.48
CA LEU A 364 -23.64 10.56 19.04
C LEU A 364 -23.61 12.06 19.33
N VAL A 365 -23.92 12.88 18.35
CA VAL A 365 -24.08 14.33 18.53
C VAL A 365 -25.50 14.72 18.14
N ASP A 366 -26.32 15.12 19.10
CA ASP A 366 -27.61 15.72 18.80
C ASP A 366 -27.42 17.23 18.53
N ALA A 367 -27.73 17.62 17.32
CA ALA A 367 -27.65 18.98 16.82
C ALA A 367 -28.95 19.44 16.14
N ILE A 368 -30.10 18.88 16.57
CA ILE A 368 -31.44 19.28 16.10
C ILE A 368 -31.76 20.71 16.58
N LEU A 369 -31.20 21.15 17.70
CA LEU A 369 -31.46 22.44 18.37
C LEU A 369 -32.94 22.64 18.79
N ALA A 370 -33.64 21.58 19.09
CA ALA A 370 -34.98 21.63 19.61
C ALA A 370 -35.03 22.32 20.99
N LYS A 371 -36.17 23.01 21.30
CA LYS A 371 -36.36 23.67 22.59
C LYS A 371 -36.63 22.70 23.74
N GLN A 372 -36.85 21.44 23.42
CA GLN A 372 -37.05 20.34 24.36
C GLN A 372 -36.35 19.09 23.86
N ASN A 373 -35.99 18.19 24.77
CA ASN A 373 -35.36 16.91 24.37
C ASN A 373 -36.41 16.06 23.59
N LEU A 374 -36.01 15.62 22.39
CA LEU A 374 -36.79 14.76 21.50
C LEU A 374 -36.30 13.30 21.58
N GLY A 375 -35.95 12.82 22.77
CA GLY A 375 -35.62 11.43 23.03
C GLY A 375 -34.10 11.08 23.02
N THR A 376 -33.21 12.06 22.92
CA THR A 376 -31.76 11.79 23.06
C THR A 376 -31.41 11.60 24.55
N HIS A 377 -30.71 10.51 24.85
CA HIS A 377 -30.20 10.21 26.18
C HIS A 377 -28.77 9.67 26.12
N ARG A 378 -28.06 9.80 27.26
CA ARG A 378 -26.62 9.52 27.35
C ARG A 378 -26.19 8.11 26.95
N GLU A 379 -27.09 7.13 26.99
CA GLU A 379 -26.80 5.71 26.75
C GLU A 379 -26.94 5.31 25.27
N MET A 380 -27.32 6.24 24.39
CA MET A 380 -27.49 5.96 22.94
C MET A 380 -26.15 5.69 22.25
N ALA A 381 -25.04 6.19 22.79
CA ALA A 381 -23.68 5.86 22.35
C ALA A 381 -22.71 5.89 23.54
N PRO A 382 -21.52 5.30 23.43
CA PRO A 382 -20.47 5.42 24.47
C PRO A 382 -20.16 6.87 24.85
N ILE A 383 -20.24 7.79 23.91
CA ILE A 383 -20.14 9.23 24.13
C ILE A 383 -21.29 9.91 23.41
N THR A 384 -22.20 10.54 24.18
CA THR A 384 -23.32 11.30 23.65
C THR A 384 -23.15 12.77 24.02
N VAL A 385 -23.23 13.64 23.02
CA VAL A 385 -23.14 15.10 23.12
C VAL A 385 -24.41 15.70 22.57
N ALA A 386 -25.01 16.64 23.28
CA ALA A 386 -26.21 17.33 22.84
C ALA A 386 -26.00 18.83 22.78
N LEU A 387 -26.43 19.45 21.69
CA LEU A 387 -26.33 20.89 21.45
C LEU A 387 -27.71 21.51 21.52
N GLY A 388 -27.87 22.58 22.31
CA GLY A 388 -29.11 23.34 22.38
C GLY A 388 -29.74 23.41 23.77
N PRO A 389 -30.82 24.20 23.91
CA PRO A 389 -31.40 24.54 25.21
C PRO A 389 -32.31 23.45 25.80
N GLY A 390 -32.62 22.38 25.04
CA GLY A 390 -33.53 21.30 25.46
C GLY A 390 -32.90 20.23 26.32
N PHE A 391 -31.60 20.32 26.66
CA PHE A 391 -30.87 19.29 27.36
C PHE A 391 -30.39 19.75 28.74
N GLU A 392 -30.31 18.80 29.66
CA GLU A 392 -29.78 18.98 31.00
C GLU A 392 -28.48 18.17 31.12
N ALA A 393 -27.38 18.84 31.48
CA ALA A 393 -26.06 18.22 31.55
C ALA A 393 -26.07 17.02 32.53
N GLY A 394 -25.55 15.87 32.07
CA GLY A 394 -25.45 14.64 32.86
C GLY A 394 -26.67 13.73 32.84
N ARG A 395 -27.71 14.08 32.10
CA ARG A 395 -28.95 13.28 31.90
C ARG A 395 -29.08 12.70 30.51
#